data_98af60dc99db61c590c836f60905b7b9
#
_entry.id   98af60dc99db61c590c836f60905b7b9
#
_cell.length_a   1.000
_cell.length_b   1.000
_cell.length_c   1.000
_cell.angle_alpha   90.00
_cell.angle_beta   90.00
_cell.angle_gamma   90.00
#
_symmetry.space_group_name_H-M   'P 1'
#
loop_
_entity.id
_entity.type
_entity.pdbx_description
1 polymer ?
#
loop_
_entity_poly.entity_id
_entity_poly.type
_entity_poly.pdbx_seq_one_letter_code
_entity_poly.pdbx_strand_id
1 'polypeptide(L)'
;MIMPNRAPVLSLLFAVASITDWFDGFLARRWDVTSPFGAFLDPVADKLMVSTALIVLAGRYGGIVAIPTAVIMAREVGVSALREWMAQRGARDSVKVGMQGKIKAALTMVSITLMLLVPEGVGLESVAWTKYLGVLGVGGAGSVVEGVVNDGLAWMLGPSLLMLFASAFVTVTSGSVYFKAAAPVLLGKE
;
A
#
# COMPACT_ATOMS: atom_id res chain seq x y z
N MET A 1 4.93 22.20 24.43
CA MET A 1 5.08 20.78 24.81
C MET A 1 5.47 20.02 23.55
N ILE A 2 6.77 19.71 23.39
CA ILE A 2 7.29 19.00 22.19
C ILE A 2 6.83 17.55 22.36
N MET A 3 5.87 17.12 21.53
CA MET A 3 5.50 15.71 21.53
C MET A 3 6.70 14.87 21.02
N PRO A 4 7.04 13.77 21.70
CA PRO A 4 8.11 12.91 21.23
C PRO A 4 7.80 12.39 19.81
N ASN A 5 8.81 12.36 18.96
CA ASN A 5 8.67 11.82 17.59
C ASN A 5 8.17 10.37 17.65
N ARG A 6 6.92 10.14 17.22
CA ARG A 6 6.28 8.81 17.26
C ARG A 6 6.54 7.99 15.99
N ALA A 7 7.15 8.59 14.98
CA ALA A 7 7.41 7.95 13.69
C ALA A 7 8.14 6.60 13.81
N PRO A 8 9.26 6.46 14.56
CA PRO A 8 9.94 5.18 14.65
C PRO A 8 9.09 4.11 15.35
N VAL A 9 8.27 4.50 16.33
CA VAL A 9 7.38 3.57 17.05
C VAL A 9 6.28 3.07 16.11
N LEU A 10 5.65 3.96 15.35
CA LEU A 10 4.59 3.60 14.38
C LEU A 10 5.14 2.70 13.26
N SER A 11 6.32 3.03 12.72
CA SER A 11 6.99 2.22 11.71
C SER A 11 7.34 0.83 12.24
N LEU A 12 7.91 0.76 13.46
CA LEU A 12 8.25 -0.51 14.10
C LEU A 12 7.01 -1.36 14.36
N LEU A 13 5.94 -0.76 14.89
CA LEU A 13 4.68 -1.47 15.13
C LEU A 13 4.09 -2.03 13.82
N PHE A 14 4.08 -1.23 12.76
CA PHE A 14 3.59 -1.67 11.45
C PHE A 14 4.45 -2.80 10.88
N ALA A 15 5.79 -2.68 10.96
CA ALA A 15 6.71 -3.69 10.47
C ALA A 15 6.57 -5.01 11.26
N VAL A 16 6.52 -4.93 12.59
CA VAL A 16 6.33 -6.11 13.45
C VAL A 16 4.98 -6.77 13.17
N ALA A 17 3.89 -6.00 13.09
CA ALA A 17 2.57 -6.53 12.76
C ALA A 17 2.58 -7.25 11.40
N SER A 18 3.17 -6.63 10.37
CA SER A 18 3.27 -7.23 9.02
C SER A 18 4.09 -8.53 9.00
N ILE A 19 5.18 -8.57 9.77
CA ILE A 19 6.04 -9.76 9.87
C ILE A 19 5.32 -10.86 10.65
N THR A 20 4.67 -10.53 11.76
CA THR A 20 3.92 -11.47 12.59
C THR A 20 2.78 -12.10 11.79
N ASP A 21 1.99 -11.31 11.08
CA ASP A 21 0.91 -11.80 10.21
C ASP A 21 1.43 -12.79 9.16
N TRP A 22 2.56 -12.47 8.53
CA TRP A 22 3.19 -13.38 7.57
C TRP A 22 3.63 -14.71 8.22
N PHE A 23 4.23 -14.64 9.42
CA PHE A 23 4.64 -15.82 10.17
C PHE A 23 3.45 -16.66 10.63
N ASP A 24 2.39 -16.04 11.14
CA ASP A 24 1.19 -16.74 11.61
C ASP A 24 0.55 -17.51 10.45
N GLY A 25 0.39 -16.89 9.29
CA GLY A 25 -0.10 -17.55 8.09
C GLY A 25 0.82 -18.66 7.59
N PHE A 26 2.13 -18.51 7.72
CA PHE A 26 3.10 -19.56 7.36
C PHE A 26 3.03 -20.75 8.32
N LEU A 27 3.00 -20.50 9.63
CA LEU A 27 2.93 -21.53 10.68
C LEU A 27 1.60 -22.30 10.60
N ALA A 28 0.48 -21.61 10.47
CA ALA A 28 -0.84 -22.24 10.38
C ALA A 28 -0.90 -23.24 9.21
N ARG A 29 -0.35 -22.86 8.05
CA ARG A 29 -0.26 -23.77 6.90
C ARG A 29 0.69 -24.94 7.12
N ARG A 30 1.81 -24.73 7.83
CA ARG A 30 2.82 -25.77 8.09
C ARG A 30 2.35 -26.81 9.10
N TRP A 31 1.55 -26.38 10.07
CA TRP A 31 1.04 -27.24 11.14
C TRP A 31 -0.36 -27.80 10.87
N ASP A 32 -0.96 -27.41 9.73
CA ASP A 32 -2.32 -27.77 9.33
C ASP A 32 -3.38 -27.41 10.39
N VAL A 33 -3.14 -26.31 11.13
CA VAL A 33 -4.01 -25.77 12.17
C VAL A 33 -4.73 -24.54 11.62
N THR A 34 -5.61 -24.75 10.65
CA THR A 34 -6.41 -23.68 10.08
C THR A 34 -7.84 -23.74 10.56
N SER A 35 -8.34 -22.66 11.17
CA SER A 35 -9.76 -22.54 11.48
C SER A 35 -10.50 -21.83 10.33
N PRO A 36 -11.80 -22.18 10.07
CA PRO A 36 -12.59 -21.47 9.06
C PRO A 36 -12.70 -19.97 9.35
N PHE A 37 -12.76 -19.58 10.61
CA PHE A 37 -12.80 -18.20 11.05
C PHE A 37 -11.47 -17.48 10.81
N GLY A 38 -10.33 -18.10 11.11
CA GLY A 38 -9.00 -17.54 10.80
C GLY A 38 -8.82 -17.34 9.31
N ALA A 39 -9.15 -18.34 8.49
CA ALA A 39 -9.06 -18.24 7.03
C ALA A 39 -9.92 -17.11 6.44
N PHE A 40 -11.02 -16.72 7.10
CA PHE A 40 -11.82 -15.55 6.75
C PHE A 40 -11.19 -14.26 7.29
N LEU A 41 -10.71 -14.25 8.53
CA LEU A 41 -10.23 -13.05 9.22
C LEU A 41 -8.89 -12.54 8.66
N ASP A 42 -7.95 -13.43 8.32
CA ASP A 42 -6.62 -13.05 7.84
C ASP A 42 -6.66 -12.10 6.63
N PRO A 43 -7.37 -12.41 5.53
CA PRO A 43 -7.44 -11.49 4.39
C PRO A 43 -8.12 -10.15 4.71
N VAL A 44 -9.00 -10.11 5.72
CA VAL A 44 -9.68 -8.88 6.14
C VAL A 44 -8.74 -8.02 6.98
N ALA A 45 -8.06 -8.62 7.96
CA ALA A 45 -7.13 -7.93 8.84
C ALA A 45 -5.96 -7.30 8.06
N ASP A 46 -5.34 -8.06 7.13
CA ASP A 46 -4.28 -7.57 6.25
C ASP A 46 -4.72 -6.33 5.46
N LYS A 47 -5.88 -6.37 4.82
CA LYS A 47 -6.41 -5.23 4.07
C LYS A 47 -6.72 -4.03 4.96
N LEU A 48 -7.29 -4.25 6.14
CA LEU A 48 -7.59 -3.16 7.07
C LEU A 48 -6.32 -2.50 7.56
N MET A 49 -5.29 -3.28 7.91
CA MET A 49 -4.00 -2.76 8.37
C MET A 49 -3.34 -1.88 7.29
N VAL A 50 -3.22 -2.38 6.07
CA VAL A 50 -2.64 -1.64 4.94
C VAL A 50 -3.46 -0.40 4.60
N SER A 51 -4.80 -0.54 4.54
CA SER A 51 -5.70 0.60 4.22
C SER A 51 -5.60 1.70 5.25
N THR A 52 -5.61 1.35 6.54
CA THR A 52 -5.50 2.33 7.63
C THR A 52 -4.16 3.07 7.57
N ALA A 53 -3.06 2.35 7.37
CA ALA A 53 -1.75 2.97 7.24
C ALA A 53 -1.67 3.93 6.04
N LEU A 54 -2.20 3.52 4.88
CA LEU A 54 -2.25 4.36 3.68
C LEU A 54 -3.11 5.61 3.87
N ILE A 55 -4.26 5.51 4.56
CA ILE A 55 -5.12 6.66 4.88
C ILE A 55 -4.39 7.65 5.77
N VAL A 56 -3.71 7.15 6.82
CA VAL A 56 -2.92 8.00 7.72
C VAL A 56 -1.81 8.72 6.96
N LEU A 57 -1.09 8.02 6.09
CA LEU A 57 -0.05 8.60 5.24
C LEU A 57 -0.61 9.59 4.22
N ALA A 58 -1.79 9.32 3.64
CA ALA A 58 -2.48 10.25 2.76
C ALA A 58 -2.89 11.54 3.49
N GLY A 59 -3.33 11.43 4.74
CA GLY A 59 -3.60 12.58 5.61
C GLY A 59 -2.35 13.39 5.91
N ARG A 60 -1.19 12.73 6.04
CA ARG A 60 0.09 13.36 6.33
C ARG A 60 0.73 14.05 5.11
N TYR A 61 0.72 13.40 3.96
CA TYR A 61 1.43 13.85 2.76
C TYR A 61 0.51 14.41 1.67
N GLY A 62 -0.81 14.46 1.92
CA GLY A 62 -1.79 15.06 1.01
C GLY A 62 -1.98 14.29 -0.29
N GLY A 63 -2.36 15.02 -1.35
CA GLY A 63 -2.80 14.47 -2.63
C GLY A 63 -1.82 13.52 -3.30
N ILE A 64 -0.51 13.73 -3.16
CA ILE A 64 0.50 12.88 -3.79
C ILE A 64 0.46 11.43 -3.27
N VAL A 65 0.10 11.23 -2.00
CA VAL A 65 -0.08 9.91 -1.42
C VAL A 65 -1.55 9.47 -1.49
N ALA A 66 -2.50 10.41 -1.43
CA ALA A 66 -3.92 10.10 -1.50
C ALA A 66 -4.33 9.47 -2.85
N ILE A 67 -3.77 9.95 -3.97
CA ILE A 67 -4.08 9.41 -5.31
C ILE A 67 -3.67 7.94 -5.43
N PRO A 68 -2.39 7.55 -5.24
CA PRO A 68 -2.01 6.14 -5.30
C PRO A 68 -2.72 5.29 -4.24
N THR A 69 -3.00 5.83 -3.05
CA THR A 69 -3.80 5.16 -2.02
C THR A 69 -5.20 4.83 -2.52
N ALA A 70 -5.91 5.81 -3.10
CA ALA A 70 -7.25 5.59 -3.65
C ALA A 70 -7.26 4.51 -4.74
N VAL A 71 -6.27 4.54 -5.64
CA VAL A 71 -6.11 3.54 -6.71
C VAL A 71 -5.88 2.14 -6.14
N ILE A 72 -4.97 2.01 -5.18
CA ILE A 72 -4.67 0.73 -4.52
C ILE A 72 -5.91 0.20 -3.82
N MET A 73 -6.59 1.02 -3.01
CA MET A 73 -7.77 0.62 -2.25
C MET A 73 -8.95 0.25 -3.16
N ALA A 74 -9.26 1.06 -4.16
CA ALA A 74 -10.33 0.78 -5.10
C ALA A 74 -10.12 -0.57 -5.81
N ARG A 75 -8.88 -0.83 -6.22
CA ARG A 75 -8.53 -2.12 -6.84
C ARG A 75 -8.60 -3.28 -5.85
N GLU A 76 -8.12 -3.12 -4.61
CA GLU A 76 -8.19 -4.19 -3.59
C GLU A 76 -9.64 -4.61 -3.32
N VAL A 77 -10.53 -3.64 -3.17
CA VAL A 77 -11.96 -3.89 -2.98
C VAL A 77 -12.57 -4.50 -4.25
N GLY A 78 -12.34 -3.88 -5.42
CA GLY A 78 -12.93 -4.31 -6.68
C GLY A 78 -12.53 -5.73 -7.09
N VAL A 79 -11.24 -6.07 -7.00
CA VAL A 79 -10.78 -7.43 -7.34
C VAL A 79 -11.23 -8.45 -6.29
N SER A 80 -11.34 -8.07 -5.01
CA SER A 80 -11.87 -8.98 -3.99
C SER A 80 -13.34 -9.31 -4.24
N ALA A 81 -14.15 -8.31 -4.55
CA ALA A 81 -15.56 -8.48 -4.89
C ALA A 81 -15.72 -9.32 -6.17
N LEU A 82 -14.89 -9.05 -7.19
CA LEU A 82 -14.91 -9.81 -8.44
C LEU A 82 -14.55 -11.29 -8.22
N ARG A 83 -13.54 -11.57 -7.42
CA ARG A 83 -13.14 -12.95 -7.10
C ARG A 83 -14.22 -13.70 -6.31
N GLU A 84 -14.87 -13.02 -5.37
CA GLU A 84 -15.98 -13.60 -4.61
C GLU A 84 -17.17 -13.92 -5.53
N TRP A 85 -17.53 -12.98 -6.40
CA TRP A 85 -18.59 -13.17 -7.39
C TRP A 85 -18.30 -14.33 -8.35
N MET A 86 -17.05 -14.45 -8.85
CA MET A 86 -16.61 -15.56 -9.68
C MET A 86 -16.63 -16.90 -8.95
N ALA A 87 -16.26 -16.90 -7.64
CA ALA A 87 -16.33 -18.10 -6.80
C ALA A 87 -17.74 -18.63 -6.65
N GLN A 88 -18.73 -17.76 -6.46
CA GLN A 88 -20.16 -18.13 -6.35
C GLN A 88 -20.68 -18.74 -7.66
N ARG A 89 -20.06 -18.44 -8.80
CA ARG A 89 -20.40 -19.01 -10.12
C ARG A 89 -19.57 -20.22 -10.52
N GLY A 90 -18.77 -20.76 -9.62
CA GLY A 90 -17.92 -21.92 -9.88
C GLY A 90 -16.70 -21.65 -10.75
N ALA A 91 -16.47 -20.39 -11.14
CA ALA A 91 -15.37 -19.98 -12.04
C ALA A 91 -14.13 -19.46 -11.28
N ARG A 92 -13.92 -19.90 -10.05
CA ARG A 92 -12.82 -19.45 -9.17
C ARG A 92 -11.44 -19.67 -9.76
N ASP A 93 -11.25 -20.77 -10.47
CA ASP A 93 -9.95 -21.16 -11.05
C ASP A 93 -9.52 -20.31 -12.24
N SER A 94 -10.44 -19.60 -12.88
CA SER A 94 -10.17 -18.67 -13.98
C SER A 94 -9.41 -17.42 -13.52
N VAL A 95 -9.36 -17.18 -12.20
CA VAL A 95 -8.79 -15.95 -11.61
C VAL A 95 -7.73 -16.31 -10.56
N LYS A 96 -6.62 -16.93 -10.99
CA LYS A 96 -5.50 -17.30 -10.10
C LYS A 96 -4.64 -16.09 -9.72
N VAL A 97 -4.17 -16.08 -8.47
CA VAL A 97 -3.24 -15.04 -7.98
C VAL A 97 -1.87 -15.23 -8.63
N GLY A 98 -1.47 -14.31 -9.49
CA GLY A 98 -0.15 -14.30 -10.12
C GLY A 98 0.95 -13.74 -9.21
N MET A 99 2.22 -13.92 -9.65
CA MET A 99 3.41 -13.38 -8.97
C MET A 99 3.32 -11.84 -8.79
N GLN A 100 2.69 -11.13 -9.72
CA GLN A 100 2.46 -9.68 -9.64
C GLN A 100 1.72 -9.27 -8.37
N GLY A 101 0.79 -10.11 -7.87
CA GLY A 101 0.09 -9.85 -6.62
C GLY A 101 1.00 -9.87 -5.39
N LYS A 102 2.03 -10.72 -5.38
CA LYS A 102 3.02 -10.79 -4.29
C LYS A 102 3.97 -9.59 -4.33
N ILE A 103 4.42 -9.21 -5.53
CA ILE A 103 5.35 -8.09 -5.71
C ILE A 103 4.69 -6.77 -5.29
N LYS A 104 3.44 -6.50 -5.71
CA LYS A 104 2.73 -5.28 -5.32
C LYS A 104 2.56 -5.18 -3.81
N ALA A 105 2.19 -6.28 -3.12
CA ALA A 105 2.00 -6.29 -1.68
C ALA A 105 3.31 -5.98 -0.95
N ALA A 106 4.42 -6.60 -1.36
CA ALA A 106 5.73 -6.32 -0.81
C ALA A 106 6.14 -4.86 -1.01
N LEU A 107 5.97 -4.31 -2.23
CA LEU A 107 6.26 -2.89 -2.52
C LEU A 107 5.42 -1.96 -1.66
N THR A 108 4.13 -2.24 -1.49
CA THR A 108 3.25 -1.42 -0.64
C THR A 108 3.69 -1.47 0.81
N MET A 109 3.94 -2.64 1.38
CA MET A 109 4.34 -2.79 2.79
C MET A 109 5.68 -2.12 3.08
N VAL A 110 6.68 -2.30 2.21
CA VAL A 110 7.98 -1.63 2.36
C VAL A 110 7.83 -0.12 2.24
N SER A 111 7.07 0.38 1.25
CA SER A 111 6.81 1.80 1.09
C SER A 111 6.17 2.41 2.34
N ILE A 112 5.11 1.78 2.88
CA ILE A 112 4.41 2.24 4.09
C ILE A 112 5.39 2.28 5.27
N THR A 113 6.16 1.21 5.48
CA THR A 113 7.13 1.13 6.59
C THR A 113 8.16 2.26 6.51
N LEU A 114 8.73 2.51 5.33
CA LEU A 114 9.70 3.59 5.12
C LEU A 114 9.07 4.97 5.31
N MET A 115 7.86 5.19 4.81
CA MET A 115 7.16 6.46 4.98
C MET A 115 6.76 6.74 6.43
N LEU A 116 6.39 5.71 7.19
CA LEU A 116 6.09 5.83 8.62
C LEU A 116 7.35 6.11 9.44
N LEU A 117 8.52 5.65 8.98
CA LEU A 117 9.81 5.88 9.67
C LEU A 117 10.27 7.34 9.55
N VAL A 118 9.84 8.06 8.53
CA VAL A 118 10.18 9.47 8.36
C VAL A 118 9.59 10.31 9.50
N PRO A 119 10.37 11.18 10.17
CA PRO A 119 9.91 11.98 11.30
C PRO A 119 8.69 12.84 11.00
N GLU A 120 7.85 13.05 12.01
CA GLU A 120 6.72 13.98 11.92
C GLU A 120 7.25 15.40 11.70
N GLY A 121 6.70 16.11 10.71
CA GLY A 121 7.16 17.46 10.34
C GLY A 121 8.04 17.50 9.09
N VAL A 122 8.55 16.35 8.62
CA VAL A 122 9.22 16.26 7.32
C VAL A 122 8.15 16.22 6.23
N GLY A 123 8.04 17.31 5.47
CA GLY A 123 7.11 17.44 4.36
C GLY A 123 7.69 16.97 3.03
N LEU A 124 6.86 17.03 1.99
CA LEU A 124 7.26 16.70 0.62
C LEU A 124 8.32 17.65 0.05
N GLU A 125 8.46 18.84 0.64
CA GLU A 125 9.47 19.83 0.26
C GLU A 125 10.89 19.30 0.44
N SER A 126 11.09 18.33 1.34
CA SER A 126 12.37 17.67 1.58
C SER A 126 12.79 16.71 0.46
N VAL A 127 11.87 16.37 -0.45
CA VAL A 127 12.17 15.48 -1.57
C VAL A 127 12.81 16.27 -2.72
N ALA A 128 14.01 15.92 -3.10
CA ALA A 128 14.81 16.67 -4.09
C ALA A 128 14.07 16.97 -5.41
N TRP A 129 13.14 16.11 -5.84
CA TRP A 129 12.40 16.32 -7.09
C TRP A 129 11.28 17.36 -6.98
N THR A 130 10.78 17.69 -5.77
CA THR A 130 9.85 18.82 -5.58
C THR A 130 10.53 20.14 -5.90
N LYS A 131 11.84 20.23 -5.69
CA LYS A 131 12.66 21.38 -6.09
C LYS A 131 12.67 21.55 -7.61
N TYR A 132 12.72 20.46 -8.37
CA TYR A 132 12.65 20.50 -9.83
C TYR A 132 11.25 20.84 -10.35
N LEU A 133 10.18 20.35 -9.67
CA LEU A 133 8.81 20.72 -10.02
C LEU A 133 8.51 22.18 -9.70
N GLY A 134 9.10 22.74 -8.66
CA GLY A 134 9.01 24.19 -8.35
C GLY A 134 9.63 25.05 -9.46
N VAL A 135 10.71 24.62 -10.09
CA VAL A 135 11.32 25.28 -11.27
C VAL A 135 10.40 25.23 -12.50
N LEU A 136 9.58 24.18 -12.60
CA LEU A 136 8.59 24.04 -13.69
C LEU A 136 7.24 24.75 -13.41
N GLY A 137 7.14 25.50 -12.30
CA GLY A 137 5.94 26.27 -11.94
C GLY A 137 4.78 25.41 -11.43
N VAL A 138 5.00 24.14 -11.14
CA VAL A 138 3.99 23.19 -10.65
C VAL A 138 4.17 23.01 -9.13
N GLY A 139 3.67 23.97 -8.36
CA GLY A 139 3.65 23.93 -6.90
C GLY A 139 4.28 25.16 -6.27
N GLY A 140 3.50 25.87 -5.45
CA GLY A 140 3.99 27.01 -4.68
C GLY A 140 4.99 26.59 -3.61
N ALA A 141 6.26 26.54 -3.94
CA ALA A 141 7.35 26.29 -3.00
C ALA A 141 7.91 27.63 -2.51
N GLY A 142 7.36 28.11 -1.40
CA GLY A 142 7.88 29.25 -0.64
C GLY A 142 8.66 28.81 0.59
N SER A 143 9.97 28.99 0.58
CA SER A 143 10.79 29.54 1.67
C SER A 143 10.81 28.92 3.10
N VAL A 144 10.70 27.63 3.34
CA VAL A 144 10.87 27.09 4.71
C VAL A 144 11.90 25.92 4.79
N VAL A 145 12.81 25.79 3.85
CA VAL A 145 13.57 24.54 3.64
C VAL A 145 14.94 24.49 4.29
N GLU A 146 15.46 25.56 4.90
CA GLU A 146 16.83 25.52 5.43
C GLU A 146 17.01 24.82 6.79
N GLY A 147 15.93 24.53 7.52
CA GLY A 147 16.00 23.94 8.88
C GLY A 147 15.80 22.42 8.97
N VAL A 148 15.22 21.78 7.96
CA VAL A 148 14.70 20.39 8.06
C VAL A 148 15.58 19.35 7.36
N VAL A 149 16.57 19.78 6.58
CA VAL A 149 17.44 18.86 5.81
C VAL A 149 18.40 18.03 6.69
N ASN A 150 18.41 18.27 8.00
CA ASN A 150 19.34 17.60 8.92
C ASN A 150 18.78 16.31 9.55
N ASP A 151 17.52 15.92 9.24
CA ASP A 151 17.01 14.63 9.68
C ASP A 151 17.47 13.54 8.71
N GLY A 152 18.42 12.71 9.17
CA GLY A 152 19.07 11.67 8.37
C GLY A 152 18.13 10.61 7.76
N LEU A 153 16.81 10.73 7.95
CA LEU A 153 15.77 9.83 7.40
C LEU A 153 14.91 10.50 6.31
N ALA A 154 15.02 11.82 6.10
CA ALA A 154 14.21 12.55 5.12
C ALA A 154 14.41 12.04 3.68
N TRP A 155 15.64 11.59 3.34
CA TRP A 155 15.96 11.03 2.02
C TRP A 155 15.15 9.76 1.69
N MET A 156 14.64 9.04 2.70
CA MET A 156 13.83 7.82 2.50
C MET A 156 12.47 8.12 1.88
N LEU A 157 11.97 9.37 1.97
CA LEU A 157 10.67 9.74 1.44
C LEU A 157 10.60 9.61 -0.08
N GLY A 158 11.66 9.98 -0.80
CA GLY A 158 11.71 9.86 -2.26
C GLY A 158 11.59 8.41 -2.75
N PRO A 159 12.48 7.49 -2.34
CA PRO A 159 12.39 6.08 -2.70
C PRO A 159 11.06 5.43 -2.27
N SER A 160 10.54 5.76 -1.09
CA SER A 160 9.27 5.19 -0.61
C SER A 160 8.07 5.65 -1.45
N LEU A 161 8.03 6.91 -1.88
CA LEU A 161 7.03 7.40 -2.81
C LEU A 161 7.12 6.69 -4.17
N LEU A 162 8.34 6.52 -4.71
CA LEU A 162 8.53 5.78 -5.95
C LEU A 162 8.02 4.33 -5.84
N MET A 163 8.29 3.66 -4.71
CA MET A 163 7.76 2.32 -4.45
C MET A 163 6.24 2.31 -4.36
N LEU A 164 5.62 3.32 -3.74
CA LEU A 164 4.17 3.45 -3.66
C LEU A 164 3.53 3.62 -5.04
N PHE A 165 4.09 4.51 -5.87
CA PHE A 165 3.62 4.70 -7.25
C PHE A 165 3.84 3.45 -8.12
N ALA A 166 4.99 2.78 -7.98
CA ALA A 166 5.26 1.52 -8.65
C ALA A 166 4.25 0.44 -8.23
N SER A 167 3.94 0.35 -6.93
CA SER A 167 2.90 -0.55 -6.42
C SER A 167 1.52 -0.22 -6.98
N ALA A 168 1.13 1.06 -7.05
CA ALA A 168 -0.12 1.48 -7.65
C ALA A 168 -0.18 1.10 -9.14
N PHE A 169 0.90 1.31 -9.90
CA PHE A 169 0.99 0.91 -11.31
C PHE A 169 0.84 -0.60 -11.49
N VAL A 170 1.59 -1.42 -10.72
CA VAL A 170 1.46 -2.90 -10.74
C VAL A 170 0.06 -3.32 -10.32
N THR A 171 -0.56 -2.58 -9.41
CA THR A 171 -1.93 -2.82 -8.95
C THR A 171 -2.95 -2.63 -10.07
N VAL A 172 -2.84 -1.58 -10.87
CA VAL A 172 -3.71 -1.33 -12.03
C VAL A 172 -3.49 -2.39 -13.11
N THR A 173 -2.24 -2.65 -13.48
CA THR A 173 -1.92 -3.62 -14.53
C THR A 173 -2.37 -5.04 -14.16
N SER A 174 -2.13 -5.47 -12.92
CA SER A 174 -2.63 -6.76 -12.45
C SER A 174 -4.16 -6.79 -12.37
N GLY A 175 -4.81 -5.68 -11.96
CA GLY A 175 -6.27 -5.56 -11.93
C GLY A 175 -6.91 -5.75 -13.29
N SER A 176 -6.34 -5.15 -14.33
CA SER A 176 -6.86 -5.28 -15.70
C SER A 176 -6.88 -6.73 -16.20
N VAL A 177 -5.91 -7.54 -15.80
CA VAL A 177 -5.87 -8.98 -16.13
C VAL A 177 -7.06 -9.72 -15.51
N TYR A 178 -7.39 -9.41 -14.25
CA TYR A 178 -8.55 -10.00 -13.57
C TYR A 178 -9.88 -9.64 -14.25
N PHE A 179 -10.06 -8.36 -14.61
CA PHE A 179 -11.25 -7.92 -15.32
C PHE A 179 -11.36 -8.55 -16.71
N LYS A 180 -10.26 -8.67 -17.44
CA LYS A 180 -10.25 -9.36 -18.74
C LYS A 180 -10.61 -10.84 -18.61
N ALA A 181 -10.11 -11.53 -17.61
CA ALA A 181 -10.43 -12.93 -17.37
C ALA A 181 -11.90 -13.14 -16.96
N ALA A 182 -12.50 -12.18 -16.24
CA ALA A 182 -13.90 -12.24 -15.84
C ALA A 182 -14.88 -11.73 -16.92
N ALA A 183 -14.40 -11.01 -17.92
CA ALA A 183 -15.25 -10.39 -18.95
C ALA A 183 -16.18 -11.37 -19.70
N PRO A 184 -15.77 -12.59 -20.10
CA PRO A 184 -16.67 -13.53 -20.74
C PRO A 184 -17.87 -13.89 -19.86
N VAL A 185 -17.60 -14.18 -18.59
CA VAL A 185 -18.62 -14.54 -17.59
C VAL A 185 -19.52 -13.35 -17.26
N LEU A 186 -18.95 -12.13 -17.18
CA LEU A 186 -19.71 -10.89 -16.97
C LEU A 186 -20.66 -10.57 -18.12
N LEU A 187 -20.26 -10.89 -19.36
CA LEU A 187 -21.03 -10.63 -20.58
C LEU A 187 -21.97 -11.79 -20.96
N GLY A 188 -22.05 -12.85 -20.14
CA GLY A 188 -22.90 -14.02 -20.42
C GLY A 188 -22.50 -14.76 -21.70
N LYS A 189 -21.24 -14.68 -22.10
CA LYS A 189 -20.68 -15.41 -23.25
C LYS A 189 -20.02 -16.68 -22.73
N GLU A 190 -20.84 -17.62 -22.27
CA GLU A 190 -20.43 -19.01 -22.05
C GLU A 190 -20.65 -19.83 -23.31
#